data_6e2464c2a3d9d26f3854f5713c18c0a0
#
_entry.id   6e2464c2a3d9d26f3854f5713c18c0a0
#
_cell.length_a   1.000
_cell.length_b   1.000
_cell.length_c   1.000
_cell.angle_alpha   90.00
_cell.angle_beta   90.00
_cell.angle_gamma   90.00
#
_symmetry.space_group_name_H-M   'P 1'
#
loop_
_entity.id
_entity.type
_entity.pdbx_description
1 polymer ?
#
loop_
_entity_poly.entity_id
_entity_poly.type
_entity_poly.pdbx_seq_one_letter_code
_entity_poly.pdbx_strand_id
1 'polypeptide(L)'
;MKKKIISALLAAVMVFSLTACGGGSDKKSADGTCYNTYLDTDPTTMDPVKGNDTYSMGILRNIMEPLTRLEEDGDKQERKGAGAESWESNDDGTVWTFHLRDNKWSDGEPVTADDYVYGMKQTLDPEAGSPNAFYITCIKNGEAIYNGEKDVSELGVK
;
A
#
# COMPACT_ATOMS: atom_id res chain seq x y z
N MET A 1 -21.32 1.37 65.59
CA MET A 1 -19.96 1.15 65.07
C MET A 1 -19.93 0.08 63.96
N LYS A 2 -20.50 -1.10 64.14
CA LYS A 2 -20.46 -2.19 63.15
C LYS A 2 -21.01 -1.81 61.74
N LYS A 3 -22.12 -1.05 61.66
CA LYS A 3 -22.70 -0.61 60.35
C LYS A 3 -21.81 0.36 59.57
N LYS A 4 -21.05 1.20 60.24
CA LYS A 4 -20.11 2.16 59.59
C LYS A 4 -18.87 1.46 59.05
N ILE A 5 -18.42 0.39 59.69
CA ILE A 5 -17.29 -0.44 59.26
C ILE A 5 -17.66 -1.28 58.02
N ILE A 6 -18.88 -1.80 57.97
CA ILE A 6 -19.40 -2.55 56.82
C ILE A 6 -19.54 -1.65 55.58
N SER A 7 -20.04 -0.40 55.74
CA SER A 7 -20.13 0.57 54.65
C SER A 7 -18.76 0.97 54.11
N ALA A 8 -17.76 1.16 54.98
CA ALA A 8 -16.40 1.47 54.56
C ALA A 8 -15.70 0.31 53.81
N LEU A 9 -15.95 -0.92 54.23
CA LEU A 9 -15.46 -2.13 53.55
C LEU A 9 -16.11 -2.31 52.17
N LEU A 10 -17.44 -2.08 52.04
CA LEU A 10 -18.10 -2.13 50.72
C LEU A 10 -17.59 -1.05 49.74
N ALA A 11 -17.33 0.17 50.23
CA ALA A 11 -16.78 1.23 49.42
C ALA A 11 -15.34 0.94 48.94
N ALA A 12 -14.51 0.31 49.77
CA ALA A 12 -13.16 -0.12 49.42
C ALA A 12 -13.15 -1.23 48.36
N VAL A 13 -14.10 -2.16 48.38
CA VAL A 13 -14.22 -3.22 47.35
C VAL A 13 -14.64 -2.67 45.99
N MET A 14 -15.48 -1.63 45.94
CA MET A 14 -15.88 -0.99 44.68
C MET A 14 -14.73 -0.19 44.01
N VAL A 15 -13.81 0.35 44.80
CA VAL A 15 -12.65 1.08 44.24
C VAL A 15 -11.63 0.11 43.62
N PHE A 16 -11.49 -1.09 44.14
CA PHE A 16 -10.59 -2.11 43.56
C PHE A 16 -11.11 -2.78 42.28
N SER A 17 -12.44 -2.78 42.04
CA SER A 17 -13.01 -3.38 40.82
C SER A 17 -12.96 -2.49 39.60
N LEU A 18 -12.64 -1.21 39.72
CA LEU A 18 -12.50 -0.27 38.60
C LEU A 18 -11.10 -0.28 37.94
N THR A 19 -10.12 -0.96 38.52
CA THR A 19 -8.78 -1.08 37.98
C THR A 19 -8.56 -2.33 37.11
N ALA A 20 -9.55 -3.22 36.96
CA ALA A 20 -9.42 -4.49 36.25
C ALA A 20 -9.88 -4.43 34.76
N CYS A 21 -10.37 -3.30 34.28
CA CYS A 21 -10.73 -3.10 32.87
C CYS A 21 -9.84 -2.02 32.20
N GLY A 22 -8.56 -2.28 32.10
CA GLY A 22 -7.62 -1.35 31.47
C GLY A 22 -6.33 -2.01 31.03
N GLY A 23 -6.40 -3.29 30.63
CA GLY A 23 -5.25 -4.06 30.16
C GLY A 23 -5.24 -4.23 28.63
N GLY A 24 -5.62 -3.24 27.85
CA GLY A 24 -5.17 -3.11 26.48
C GLY A 24 -3.72 -2.67 26.54
N SER A 25 -2.78 -3.56 26.28
CA SER A 25 -1.38 -3.17 26.06
C SER A 25 -1.29 -2.45 24.72
N ASP A 26 -1.68 -1.17 24.71
CA ASP A 26 -1.22 -0.25 23.70
C ASP A 26 0.32 -0.21 23.84
N LYS A 27 1.00 -1.08 23.10
CA LYS A 27 2.40 -0.88 22.78
C LYS A 27 2.46 0.38 21.93
N LYS A 28 2.46 1.55 22.57
CA LYS A 28 2.91 2.78 21.91
C LYS A 28 4.31 2.48 21.41
N SER A 29 4.52 2.51 20.11
CA SER A 29 5.87 2.54 19.60
C SER A 29 6.55 3.75 20.24
N ALA A 30 7.73 3.56 20.80
CA ALA A 30 8.41 4.54 21.64
C ALA A 30 8.82 5.82 20.87
N ASP A 31 8.70 5.82 19.54
CA ASP A 31 9.14 6.89 18.64
C ASP A 31 7.98 7.58 17.87
N GLY A 32 6.74 7.16 18.08
CA GLY A 32 5.57 7.78 17.43
C GLY A 32 5.45 7.49 15.91
N THR A 33 6.24 6.56 15.36
CA THR A 33 6.26 6.21 13.93
C THR A 33 5.30 5.07 13.56
N CYS A 34 4.53 4.55 14.53
CA CYS A 34 3.60 3.46 14.30
C CYS A 34 2.20 3.99 13.92
N TYR A 35 1.73 3.63 12.74
CA TYR A 35 0.36 3.86 12.31
C TYR A 35 -0.49 2.60 12.54
N ASN A 36 -1.51 2.72 13.41
CA ASN A 36 -2.45 1.64 13.68
C ASN A 36 -3.72 1.90 12.89
N THR A 37 -4.15 0.92 12.11
CA THR A 37 -5.41 0.95 11.38
C THR A 37 -6.24 -0.28 11.66
N TYR A 38 -7.52 -0.20 11.35
CA TYR A 38 -8.47 -1.27 11.50
C TYR A 38 -8.96 -1.72 10.12
N LEU A 39 -9.12 -3.02 9.97
CA LEU A 39 -9.72 -3.64 8.79
C LEU A 39 -10.98 -4.39 9.22
N ASP A 40 -12.09 -4.22 8.49
CA ASP A 40 -13.34 -4.93 8.78
C ASP A 40 -13.25 -6.43 8.46
N THR A 41 -12.34 -6.81 7.57
CA THR A 41 -12.06 -8.21 7.20
C THR A 41 -10.60 -8.37 6.77
N ASP A 42 -10.15 -9.61 6.69
CA ASP A 42 -8.81 -9.92 6.19
C ASP A 42 -8.70 -9.62 4.69
N PRO A 43 -7.52 -9.16 4.21
CA PRO A 43 -7.26 -9.02 2.79
C PRO A 43 -7.27 -10.39 2.11
N THR A 44 -7.77 -10.48 0.89
CA THR A 44 -7.78 -11.74 0.13
C THR A 44 -6.38 -12.16 -0.30
N THR A 45 -5.50 -11.19 -0.53
CA THR A 45 -4.10 -11.40 -0.92
C THR A 45 -3.25 -10.18 -0.61
N MET A 46 -1.96 -10.39 -0.36
CA MET A 46 -0.94 -9.34 -0.28
C MET A 46 -0.04 -9.31 -1.52
N ASP A 47 -0.34 -10.12 -2.54
CA ASP A 47 0.34 -10.08 -3.82
C ASP A 47 -0.13 -8.84 -4.61
N PRO A 48 0.77 -7.87 -4.93
CA PRO A 48 0.41 -6.64 -5.64
C PRO A 48 -0.08 -6.89 -7.08
N VAL A 49 0.30 -8.01 -7.68
CA VAL A 49 -0.15 -8.40 -9.03
C VAL A 49 -1.60 -8.89 -9.02
N LYS A 50 -2.01 -9.56 -7.93
CA LYS A 50 -3.33 -10.21 -7.78
C LYS A 50 -4.34 -9.42 -6.95
N GLY A 51 -3.88 -8.49 -6.12
CA GLY A 51 -4.74 -7.68 -5.26
C GLY A 51 -5.65 -6.77 -6.09
N ASN A 52 -6.97 -6.91 -5.93
CA ASN A 52 -7.95 -6.05 -6.59
C ASN A 52 -9.17 -5.72 -5.72
N ASP A 53 -9.24 -6.28 -4.51
CA ASP A 53 -10.28 -5.95 -3.54
C ASP A 53 -9.87 -4.75 -2.66
N THR A 54 -10.86 -4.14 -2.02
CA THR A 54 -10.68 -2.90 -1.23
C THR A 54 -9.70 -3.08 -0.08
N TYR A 55 -9.70 -4.23 0.59
CA TYR A 55 -8.86 -4.46 1.77
C TYR A 55 -7.42 -4.73 1.38
N SER A 56 -7.18 -5.60 0.39
CA SER A 56 -5.85 -5.85 -0.19
C SER A 56 -5.24 -4.55 -0.72
N MET A 57 -5.99 -3.80 -1.54
CA MET A 57 -5.52 -2.53 -2.10
C MET A 57 -5.32 -1.45 -1.04
N GLY A 58 -6.15 -1.45 0.02
CA GLY A 58 -5.99 -0.55 1.16
C GLY A 58 -4.63 -0.71 1.84
N ILE A 59 -4.16 -1.94 2.04
CA ILE A 59 -2.84 -2.21 2.61
C ILE A 59 -1.74 -1.94 1.59
N LEU A 60 -1.86 -2.50 0.36
CA LEU A 60 -0.84 -2.38 -0.68
C LEU A 60 -0.50 -0.91 -0.99
N ARG A 61 -1.48 -0.02 -1.05
CA ARG A 61 -1.27 1.43 -1.26
C ARG A 61 -0.48 2.11 -0.15
N ASN A 62 -0.43 1.52 1.05
CA ASN A 62 0.33 2.06 2.18
C ASN A 62 1.75 1.49 2.29
N ILE A 63 2.04 0.35 1.65
CA ILE A 63 3.35 -0.32 1.74
C ILE A 63 4.11 -0.33 0.40
N MET A 64 3.44 -0.03 -0.72
CA MET A 64 4.03 0.04 -2.05
C MET A 64 4.07 1.49 -2.54
N GLU A 65 5.12 1.85 -3.27
CA GLU A 65 5.24 3.19 -3.82
C GLU A 65 5.18 3.16 -5.36
N PRO A 66 4.15 3.82 -5.97
CA PRO A 66 4.05 3.96 -7.42
C PRO A 66 5.04 5.01 -7.94
N LEU A 67 5.22 5.10 -9.26
CA LEU A 67 6.02 6.17 -9.89
C LEU A 67 5.47 7.56 -9.55
N THR A 68 4.14 7.71 -9.60
CA THR A 68 3.45 8.97 -9.28
C THR A 68 2.20 8.68 -8.45
N ARG A 69 1.75 9.67 -7.65
CA ARG A 69 0.51 9.58 -6.88
C ARG A 69 -0.41 10.76 -7.17
N LEU A 70 -1.69 10.58 -6.92
CA LEU A 70 -2.64 11.69 -6.88
C LEU A 70 -2.70 12.21 -5.44
N GLU A 71 -2.54 13.50 -5.28
CA GLU A 71 -2.74 14.20 -4.00
C GLU A 71 -3.95 15.11 -4.14
N GLU A 72 -4.72 15.21 -3.05
CA GLU A 72 -5.87 16.09 -2.97
C GLU A 72 -5.46 17.39 -2.25
N ASP A 73 -5.71 18.53 -2.89
CA ASP A 73 -5.57 19.86 -2.30
C ASP A 73 -6.92 20.58 -2.44
N GLY A 74 -7.74 20.45 -1.40
CA GLY A 74 -9.12 20.88 -1.42
C GLY A 74 -9.95 20.12 -2.48
N ASP A 75 -10.54 20.85 -3.42
CA ASP A 75 -11.34 20.26 -4.51
C ASP A 75 -10.51 19.86 -5.74
N LYS A 76 -9.20 20.00 -5.69
CA LYS A 76 -8.31 19.70 -6.81
C LYS A 76 -7.52 18.41 -6.55
N GLN A 77 -7.42 17.61 -7.61
CA GLN A 77 -6.49 16.48 -7.63
C GLN A 77 -5.29 16.85 -8.47
N GLU A 78 -4.10 16.72 -7.91
CA GLU A 78 -2.85 16.99 -8.59
C GLU A 78 -1.96 15.74 -8.60
N ARG A 79 -1.34 15.47 -9.74
CA ARG A 79 -0.37 14.37 -9.85
C ARG A 79 0.98 14.84 -9.33
N LYS A 80 1.48 14.15 -8.31
CA LYS A 80 2.78 14.39 -7.69
C LYS A 80 3.74 13.23 -7.95
N GLY A 81 5.03 13.51 -7.87
CA GLY A 81 6.05 12.48 -7.84
C GLY A 81 5.92 11.59 -6.60
N ALA A 82 6.30 10.34 -6.75
CA ALA A 82 6.39 9.37 -5.67
C ALA A 82 7.73 8.62 -5.79
N GLY A 83 7.78 7.45 -6.40
CA GLY A 83 9.04 6.79 -6.75
C GLY A 83 9.82 7.53 -7.84
N ALA A 84 9.14 8.27 -8.73
CA ALA A 84 9.76 9.22 -9.64
C ALA A 84 9.73 10.64 -9.06
N GLU A 85 10.84 11.34 -9.11
CA GLU A 85 10.92 12.77 -8.75
C GLU A 85 10.42 13.68 -9.88
N SER A 86 10.56 13.24 -11.13
CA SER A 86 10.09 13.95 -12.32
C SER A 86 9.80 12.99 -13.48
N TRP A 87 9.08 13.48 -14.47
CA TRP A 87 8.82 12.75 -15.71
C TRP A 87 8.59 13.71 -16.86
N GLU A 88 8.83 13.22 -18.07
CA GLU A 88 8.65 13.96 -19.31
C GLU A 88 8.12 13.03 -20.40
N SER A 89 7.54 13.62 -21.42
CA SER A 89 7.14 12.91 -22.64
C SER A 89 7.75 13.56 -23.86
N ASN A 90 7.88 12.78 -24.95
CA ASN A 90 8.14 13.34 -26.28
C ASN A 90 6.94 14.17 -26.77
N ASP A 91 7.13 14.90 -27.88
CA ASP A 91 6.16 15.86 -28.42
C ASP A 91 4.79 15.22 -28.75
N ASP A 92 4.76 13.95 -29.14
CA ASP A 92 3.54 13.23 -29.49
C ASP A 92 2.94 12.42 -28.32
N GLY A 93 3.56 12.46 -27.14
CA GLY A 93 3.08 11.78 -25.93
C GLY A 93 3.15 10.26 -25.97
N THR A 94 3.91 9.67 -26.89
CA THR A 94 4.02 8.21 -27.05
C THR A 94 5.17 7.58 -26.28
N VAL A 95 6.15 8.39 -25.86
CA VAL A 95 7.29 7.95 -25.05
C VAL A 95 7.35 8.77 -23.76
N TRP A 96 7.37 8.09 -22.64
CA TRP A 96 7.45 8.70 -21.32
C TRP A 96 8.73 8.27 -20.62
N THR A 97 9.47 9.22 -20.09
CA THR A 97 10.67 8.99 -19.29
C THR A 97 10.40 9.42 -17.86
N PHE A 98 10.68 8.54 -16.91
CA PHE A 98 10.56 8.80 -15.47
C PHE A 98 11.96 8.83 -14.86
N HIS A 99 12.26 9.89 -14.11
CA HIS A 99 13.49 10.02 -13.34
C HIS A 99 13.21 9.58 -11.92
N LEU A 100 13.81 8.46 -11.51
CA LEU A 100 13.60 7.90 -10.18
C LEU A 100 14.35 8.72 -9.13
N ARG A 101 13.72 8.94 -7.99
CA ARG A 101 14.42 9.45 -6.81
C ARG A 101 15.24 8.34 -6.14
N ASP A 102 16.23 8.72 -5.35
CA ASP A 102 16.90 7.77 -4.47
C ASP A 102 15.87 7.18 -3.48
N ASN A 103 15.65 5.87 -3.60
CA ASN A 103 14.73 5.13 -2.75
C ASN A 103 15.28 3.75 -2.42
N LYS A 104 14.82 3.17 -1.32
CA LYS A 104 15.23 1.85 -0.86
C LYS A 104 14.03 1.00 -0.48
N TRP A 105 14.15 -0.29 -0.71
CA TRP A 105 13.28 -1.28 -0.12
C TRP A 105 13.42 -1.30 1.41
N SER A 106 12.46 -1.91 2.08
CA SER A 106 12.47 -2.01 3.56
C SER A 106 13.66 -2.78 4.14
N ASP A 107 14.34 -3.60 3.34
CA ASP A 107 15.57 -4.32 3.68
C ASP A 107 16.85 -3.49 3.44
N GLY A 108 16.72 -2.32 2.82
CA GLY A 108 17.82 -1.39 2.55
C GLY A 108 18.41 -1.45 1.15
N GLU A 109 17.99 -2.42 0.31
CA GLU A 109 18.42 -2.49 -1.09
C GLU A 109 17.84 -1.32 -1.91
N PRO A 110 18.54 -0.83 -2.93
CA PRO A 110 18.05 0.27 -3.76
C PRO A 110 16.86 -0.16 -4.61
N VAL A 111 15.87 0.73 -4.74
CA VAL A 111 14.80 0.60 -5.74
C VAL A 111 15.30 1.10 -7.08
N THR A 112 15.15 0.30 -8.11
CA THR A 112 15.67 0.56 -9.45
C THR A 112 14.56 0.60 -10.52
N ALA A 113 14.92 1.04 -11.73
CA ALA A 113 14.01 0.98 -12.87
C ALA A 113 13.59 -0.46 -13.20
N ASP A 114 14.48 -1.43 -13.00
CA ASP A 114 14.20 -2.84 -13.25
C ASP A 114 13.10 -3.39 -12.33
N ASP A 115 12.96 -2.88 -11.12
CA ASP A 115 11.86 -3.26 -10.21
C ASP A 115 10.50 -2.85 -10.78
N TYR A 116 10.39 -1.63 -11.31
CA TYR A 116 9.16 -1.15 -11.96
C TYR A 116 8.88 -1.93 -13.25
N VAL A 117 9.89 -2.16 -14.08
CA VAL A 117 9.78 -2.97 -15.31
C VAL A 117 9.32 -4.40 -14.97
N TYR A 118 9.89 -5.00 -13.94
CA TYR A 118 9.50 -6.32 -13.45
C TYR A 118 8.03 -6.35 -13.04
N GLY A 119 7.59 -5.39 -12.24
CA GLY A 119 6.19 -5.29 -11.80
C GLY A 119 5.20 -5.16 -12.95
N MET A 120 5.52 -4.35 -13.97
CA MET A 120 4.69 -4.21 -15.17
C MET A 120 4.63 -5.51 -15.97
N LYS A 121 5.76 -6.20 -16.15
CA LYS A 121 5.82 -7.49 -16.84
C LYS A 121 5.02 -8.57 -16.10
N GLN A 122 5.17 -8.66 -14.78
CA GLN A 122 4.40 -9.60 -13.95
C GLN A 122 2.89 -9.33 -14.04
N THR A 123 2.48 -8.06 -14.10
CA THR A 123 1.06 -7.71 -14.23
C THR A 123 0.47 -8.12 -15.58
N LEU A 124 1.26 -8.06 -16.67
CA LEU A 124 0.79 -8.46 -18.02
C LEU A 124 0.99 -9.94 -18.35
N ASP A 125 1.79 -10.66 -17.57
CA ASP A 125 2.04 -12.08 -17.80
C ASP A 125 0.73 -12.88 -17.72
N PRO A 126 0.30 -13.55 -18.83
CA PRO A 126 -0.90 -14.35 -18.81
C PRO A 126 -0.86 -15.49 -17.78
N GLU A 127 0.32 -16.03 -17.45
CA GLU A 127 0.49 -17.08 -16.45
C GLU A 127 0.27 -16.54 -15.03
N ALA A 128 0.59 -15.27 -14.77
CA ALA A 128 0.32 -14.64 -13.49
C ALA A 128 -1.19 -14.42 -13.26
N GLY A 129 -1.98 -14.26 -14.33
CA GLY A 129 -3.44 -14.14 -14.26
C GLY A 129 -3.88 -12.91 -13.47
N SER A 130 -3.20 -11.78 -13.63
CA SER A 130 -3.54 -10.54 -12.93
C SER A 130 -4.91 -9.98 -13.34
N PRO A 131 -5.81 -9.71 -12.40
CA PRO A 131 -7.07 -9.03 -12.69
C PRO A 131 -6.86 -7.56 -13.08
N ASN A 132 -5.64 -7.05 -12.91
CA ASN A 132 -5.27 -5.65 -13.16
C ASN A 132 -4.55 -5.44 -14.51
N ALA A 133 -4.28 -6.51 -15.27
CA ALA A 133 -3.51 -6.47 -16.51
C ALA A 133 -4.05 -5.44 -17.52
N PHE A 134 -5.36 -5.27 -17.60
CA PHE A 134 -6.00 -4.34 -18.55
C PHE A 134 -5.62 -2.87 -18.35
N TYR A 135 -5.16 -2.46 -17.14
CA TYR A 135 -4.73 -1.08 -16.88
C TYR A 135 -3.47 -0.67 -17.65
N ILE A 136 -2.64 -1.64 -18.03
CA ILE A 136 -1.35 -1.39 -18.67
C ILE A 136 -1.24 -1.94 -20.10
N THR A 137 -2.36 -2.40 -20.69
CA THR A 137 -2.40 -2.83 -22.10
C THR A 137 -2.09 -1.73 -23.10
N CYS A 138 -2.23 -0.44 -22.69
CA CYS A 138 -1.87 0.72 -23.51
C CYS A 138 -0.36 0.85 -23.77
N ILE A 139 0.49 0.17 -23.02
CA ILE A 139 1.94 0.15 -23.26
C ILE A 139 2.21 -0.59 -24.57
N LYS A 140 3.22 -0.17 -25.31
CA LYS A 140 3.63 -0.81 -26.57
C LYS A 140 3.72 -2.34 -26.39
N ASN A 141 3.06 -3.10 -27.26
CA ASN A 141 2.87 -4.55 -27.21
C ASN A 141 2.01 -5.06 -26.05
N GLY A 142 1.54 -4.22 -25.14
CA GLY A 142 0.79 -4.66 -23.95
C GLY A 142 -0.47 -5.44 -24.28
N GLU A 143 -1.29 -4.99 -25.24
CA GLU A 143 -2.49 -5.69 -25.67
C GLU A 143 -2.18 -7.06 -26.30
N ALA A 144 -1.15 -7.14 -27.15
CA ALA A 144 -0.75 -8.40 -27.77
C ALA A 144 -0.20 -9.40 -26.74
N ILE A 145 0.52 -8.93 -25.73
CA ILE A 145 0.98 -9.77 -24.60
C ILE A 145 -0.22 -10.25 -23.77
N TYR A 146 -1.14 -9.35 -23.44
CA TYR A 146 -2.35 -9.69 -22.68
C TYR A 146 -3.19 -10.77 -23.37
N ASN A 147 -3.27 -10.74 -24.70
CA ASN A 147 -3.96 -11.74 -25.51
C ASN A 147 -3.15 -13.03 -25.76
N GLY A 148 -1.91 -13.11 -25.26
CA GLY A 148 -1.04 -14.27 -25.47
C GLY A 148 -0.42 -14.36 -26.87
N GLU A 149 -0.44 -13.26 -27.64
CA GLU A 149 0.11 -13.20 -29.02
C GLU A 149 1.60 -12.89 -29.05
N LYS A 150 2.13 -12.33 -27.94
CA LYS A 150 3.53 -11.96 -27.78
C LYS A 150 4.08 -12.35 -26.43
N ASP A 151 5.40 -12.52 -26.36
CA ASP A 151 6.10 -12.80 -25.11
C ASP A 151 6.20 -11.51 -24.26
N VAL A 152 6.12 -11.67 -22.92
CA VAL A 152 6.18 -10.56 -21.97
C VAL A 152 7.48 -9.76 -22.03
N SER A 153 8.58 -10.36 -22.51
CA SER A 153 9.85 -9.68 -22.72
C SER A 153 9.80 -8.60 -23.81
N GLU A 154 8.78 -8.64 -24.70
CA GLU A 154 8.59 -7.66 -25.77
C GLU A 154 7.83 -6.39 -25.32
N LEU A 155 7.43 -6.32 -24.04
CA LEU A 155 6.77 -5.14 -23.51
C LEU A 155 7.63 -3.90 -23.70
N GLY A 156 7.03 -2.81 -24.20
CA GLY A 156 7.73 -1.57 -24.54
C GLY A 156 8.14 -0.74 -23.33
N VAL A 157 8.79 -1.36 -22.32
CA VAL A 157 9.36 -0.72 -21.12
C VAL A 157 10.83 -1.12 -20.95
N LYS A 158 11.62 -0.23 -20.38
CA LYS A 158 13.05 -0.47 -20.10
C LYS A 158 13.53 0.42 -18.95
#